data_21f80230c5653a0635afd2be0fc5fab4
#
_entry.id   21f80230c5653a0635afd2be0fc5fab4
#
_cell.length_a   1.000
_cell.length_b   1.000
_cell.length_c   1.000
_cell.angle_alpha   90.00
_cell.angle_beta   90.00
_cell.angle_gamma   90.00
#
_symmetry.space_group_name_H-M   'P 1'
#
loop_
_entity.id
_entity.type
_entity.pdbx_description
1 polymer ?
#
loop_
_entity_poly.entity_id
_entity_poly.type
_entity_poly.pdbx_seq_one_letter_code
_entity_poly.pdbx_strand_id
1 'polypeptide(L)'
;LNDLLAARLLTSPFLLEVADLDDPTYTNDDNITLNVFGGIDLDGDNTNNGSGENEFVIDPDSYDPATGDAISSFPNGTLVDSHLIAGPGTIIVGGIPLNDLTVEADFTETGTPGVYEFQSTETSAFLTQEFLETLPAPAPFTGSIVDLLTAFGILPDIDADNDGINESYSAVFTFAGISCTLYYSYIPSTQGCVATEQ
;
A
#
# COMPACT_ATOMS: atom_id res chain seq x y z
N LEU A 1 -17.79 0.74 -4.07
CA LEU A 1 -16.86 0.71 -2.93
C LEU A 1 -15.45 1.06 -3.39
N ASN A 2 -14.92 0.37 -4.41
CA ASN A 2 -13.54 0.57 -4.90
C ASN A 2 -13.25 2.02 -5.31
N ASP A 3 -14.13 2.66 -6.08
CA ASP A 3 -13.95 4.07 -6.48
C ASP A 3 -13.94 5.05 -5.28
N LEU A 4 -14.69 4.72 -4.26
CA LEU A 4 -14.79 5.52 -3.05
C LEU A 4 -13.57 5.35 -2.15
N LEU A 5 -13.04 4.14 -2.09
CA LEU A 5 -11.77 3.84 -1.43
C LEU A 5 -10.61 4.50 -2.20
N ALA A 6 -10.57 4.34 -3.52
CA ALA A 6 -9.56 4.96 -4.36
C ALA A 6 -9.51 6.49 -4.18
N ALA A 7 -10.66 7.17 -4.15
CA ALA A 7 -10.71 8.61 -3.96
C ALA A 7 -10.18 9.07 -2.58
N ARG A 8 -10.17 8.20 -1.57
CA ARG A 8 -9.58 8.49 -0.25
C ARG A 8 -8.15 8.04 -0.13
N LEU A 9 -7.79 6.91 -0.74
CA LEU A 9 -6.45 6.34 -0.72
C LEU A 9 -5.46 7.16 -1.54
N LEU A 10 -5.92 7.82 -2.61
CA LEU A 10 -5.08 8.58 -3.54
C LEU A 10 -4.80 10.04 -3.11
N THR A 11 -5.07 10.41 -1.85
CA THR A 11 -4.75 11.76 -1.35
C THR A 11 -3.29 11.95 -0.97
N SER A 12 -2.52 10.87 -0.87
CA SER A 12 -1.09 10.87 -0.58
C SER A 12 -0.41 9.72 -1.29
N PRO A 13 0.82 9.88 -1.79
CA PRO A 13 1.55 8.78 -2.39
C PRO A 13 1.87 7.70 -1.36
N PHE A 14 1.95 6.45 -1.82
CA PHE A 14 2.51 5.35 -1.07
C PHE A 14 3.94 5.12 -1.47
N LEU A 15 4.78 4.87 -0.49
CA LEU A 15 6.15 4.45 -0.69
C LEU A 15 6.27 3.00 -0.26
N LEU A 16 6.72 2.15 -1.17
CA LEU A 16 6.96 0.74 -0.94
C LEU A 16 8.47 0.52 -0.87
N GLU A 17 8.93 -0.10 0.21
CA GLU A 17 10.30 -0.53 0.36
C GLU A 17 10.35 -2.05 0.35
N VAL A 18 11.15 -2.61 -0.54
CA VAL A 18 11.51 -4.02 -0.51
C VAL A 18 12.81 -4.15 0.26
N ALA A 19 12.70 -4.52 1.53
CA ALA A 19 13.83 -4.73 2.43
C ALA A 19 14.26 -6.20 2.45
N ASP A 20 15.46 -6.45 2.99
CA ASP A 20 16.09 -7.78 3.10
C ASP A 20 16.35 -8.47 1.75
N LEU A 21 16.36 -7.73 0.66
CA LEU A 21 16.57 -8.24 -0.69
C LEU A 21 18.03 -8.68 -0.90
N ASP A 22 18.25 -9.97 -1.11
CA ASP A 22 19.57 -10.55 -1.39
C ASP A 22 19.92 -10.50 -2.90
N ASP A 23 18.90 -10.50 -3.78
CA ASP A 23 19.07 -10.39 -5.23
C ASP A 23 18.83 -8.96 -5.73
N PRO A 24 19.88 -8.18 -6.04
CA PRO A 24 19.74 -6.81 -6.50
C PRO A 24 19.11 -6.67 -7.89
N THR A 25 18.85 -7.78 -8.57
CA THR A 25 18.17 -7.76 -9.88
C THR A 25 16.65 -7.87 -9.77
N TYR A 26 16.11 -7.97 -8.57
CA TYR A 26 14.68 -8.16 -8.31
C TYR A 26 14.09 -9.35 -9.08
N THR A 27 14.84 -10.45 -9.17
CA THR A 27 14.40 -11.63 -9.92
C THR A 27 13.91 -12.74 -9.00
N ASN A 28 14.73 -13.14 -8.02
CA ASN A 28 14.38 -14.23 -7.11
C ASN A 28 14.92 -13.97 -5.71
N ASP A 29 14.01 -14.02 -4.73
CA ASP A 29 14.35 -13.98 -3.32
C ASP A 29 13.24 -14.69 -2.53
N ASP A 30 13.60 -15.50 -1.55
CA ASP A 30 12.64 -16.31 -0.80
C ASP A 30 12.29 -15.74 0.58
N ASN A 31 12.86 -14.57 0.93
CA ASN A 31 12.61 -13.96 2.24
C ASN A 31 12.82 -12.45 2.21
N ILE A 32 11.90 -11.74 1.62
CA ILE A 32 11.90 -10.28 1.64
C ILE A 32 10.89 -9.73 2.66
N THR A 33 11.08 -8.48 3.03
CA THR A 33 10.11 -7.70 3.79
C THR A 33 9.59 -6.56 2.93
N LEU A 34 8.27 -6.49 2.72
CA LEU A 34 7.63 -5.35 2.07
C LEU A 34 7.15 -4.36 3.13
N ASN A 35 7.78 -3.21 3.21
CA ASN A 35 7.37 -2.10 4.07
C ASN A 35 6.50 -1.12 3.28
N VAL A 36 5.46 -0.61 3.95
CA VAL A 36 4.54 0.37 3.36
C VAL A 36 4.56 1.64 4.20
N PHE A 37 4.94 2.75 3.58
CA PHE A 37 4.96 4.06 4.21
C PHE A 37 3.97 5.00 3.52
N GLY A 38 3.46 5.98 4.26
CA GLY A 38 2.88 7.18 3.69
C GLY A 38 3.98 8.03 3.07
N GLY A 39 3.70 8.65 1.93
CA GLY A 39 4.59 9.62 1.30
C GLY A 39 4.06 11.04 1.43
N ILE A 40 4.97 11.98 1.54
CA ILE A 40 4.68 13.42 1.40
C ILE A 40 5.41 13.90 0.16
N ASP A 41 4.66 14.43 -0.76
CA ASP A 41 5.18 15.05 -1.97
C ASP A 41 5.70 16.45 -1.65
N LEU A 42 6.96 16.71 -1.98
CA LEU A 42 7.62 17.99 -1.67
C LEU A 42 7.43 19.05 -2.75
N ASP A 43 7.22 18.66 -3.98
CA ASP A 43 7.02 19.62 -5.08
C ASP A 43 5.54 20.01 -5.27
N GLY A 44 4.62 19.24 -4.68
CA GLY A 44 3.19 19.56 -4.60
C GLY A 44 2.43 19.27 -5.89
N ASP A 45 2.99 18.56 -6.83
CA ASP A 45 2.31 18.25 -8.08
C ASP A 45 1.60 16.89 -8.09
N ASN A 46 1.86 16.02 -7.13
CA ASN A 46 1.28 14.66 -6.96
C ASN A 46 1.27 13.83 -8.25
N THR A 47 1.93 14.27 -9.28
CA THR A 47 2.07 13.54 -10.52
C THR A 47 3.39 12.80 -10.48
N ASN A 48 3.34 11.50 -10.20
CA ASN A 48 4.45 10.63 -10.55
C ASN A 48 4.54 10.62 -12.08
N ASN A 49 5.31 11.56 -12.64
CA ASN A 49 5.49 11.68 -14.08
C ASN A 49 6.44 10.64 -14.66
N GLY A 50 6.82 9.64 -13.85
CA GLY A 50 7.71 8.55 -14.27
C GLY A 50 9.15 8.98 -14.56
N SER A 51 9.53 10.22 -14.22
CA SER A 51 10.87 10.74 -14.48
C SER A 51 11.88 10.33 -13.41
N GLY A 52 11.42 9.81 -12.27
CA GLY A 52 12.27 9.52 -11.10
C GLY A 52 12.80 10.79 -10.43
N GLU A 53 12.32 11.96 -10.83
CA GLU A 53 12.78 13.26 -10.34
C GLU A 53 11.95 13.78 -9.15
N ASN A 54 10.84 13.11 -8.80
CA ASN A 54 9.99 13.53 -7.70
C ASN A 54 10.64 13.16 -6.37
N GLU A 55 10.88 14.15 -5.56
CA GLU A 55 11.41 13.98 -4.22
C GLU A 55 10.26 13.76 -3.24
N PHE A 56 10.21 12.58 -2.67
CA PHE A 56 9.26 12.23 -1.62
C PHE A 56 9.97 12.16 -0.27
N VAL A 57 9.24 12.47 0.78
CA VAL A 57 9.64 12.17 2.16
C VAL A 57 8.68 11.17 2.77
N ILE A 58 9.19 10.32 3.66
CA ILE A 58 8.35 9.40 4.42
C ILE A 58 7.53 10.20 5.42
N ASP A 59 6.22 9.95 5.46
CA ASP A 59 5.34 10.52 6.47
C ASP A 59 5.76 10.02 7.86
N PRO A 60 6.08 10.94 8.81
CA PRO A 60 6.46 10.56 10.17
C PRO A 60 5.44 9.68 10.90
N ASP A 61 4.17 9.73 10.54
CA ASP A 61 3.11 8.92 11.15
C ASP A 61 3.07 7.48 10.61
N SER A 62 3.92 7.14 9.62
CA SER A 62 3.96 5.81 9.01
C SER A 62 5.11 4.91 9.52
N TYR A 63 5.92 5.38 10.45
CA TYR A 63 6.98 4.60 11.07
C TYR A 63 7.11 4.88 12.58
N ASP A 64 7.70 3.92 13.31
CA ASP A 64 8.06 4.12 14.72
C ASP A 64 9.27 5.04 14.83
N PRO A 65 9.16 6.23 15.43
CA PRO A 65 10.28 7.17 15.53
C PRO A 65 11.42 6.70 16.44
N ALA A 66 11.20 5.67 17.26
CA ALA A 66 12.23 5.12 18.14
C ALA A 66 13.12 4.08 17.45
N THR A 67 12.55 3.30 16.53
CA THR A 67 13.26 2.23 15.81
C THR A 67 13.47 2.54 14.33
N GLY A 68 12.64 3.38 13.74
CA GLY A 68 12.59 3.62 12.30
C GLY A 68 11.82 2.58 11.50
N ASP A 69 11.25 1.57 12.18
CA ASP A 69 10.53 0.50 11.51
C ASP A 69 9.19 1.00 10.96
N ALA A 70 8.80 0.49 9.79
CA ALA A 70 7.48 0.75 9.23
C ALA A 70 6.37 0.22 10.16
N ILE A 71 5.32 1.02 10.37
CA ILE A 71 4.14 0.58 11.11
C ILE A 71 3.39 -0.50 10.33
N SER A 72 3.43 -0.42 9.00
CA SER A 72 2.82 -1.39 8.10
C SER A 72 3.92 -2.16 7.38
N SER A 73 4.05 -3.46 7.69
CA SER A 73 5.12 -4.31 7.17
C SER A 73 4.61 -5.73 6.91
N PHE A 74 5.08 -6.33 5.83
CA PHE A 74 4.79 -7.71 5.43
C PHE A 74 6.10 -8.51 5.39
N PRO A 75 6.49 -9.17 6.49
CA PRO A 75 7.66 -10.03 6.51
C PRO A 75 7.40 -11.35 5.78
N ASN A 76 8.48 -12.05 5.40
CA ASN A 76 8.44 -13.33 4.70
C ASN A 76 7.73 -13.28 3.33
N GLY A 77 7.81 -12.16 2.65
CA GLY A 77 7.43 -12.07 1.24
C GLY A 77 8.40 -12.85 0.36
N THR A 78 7.98 -13.14 -0.85
CA THR A 78 8.78 -13.87 -1.85
C THR A 78 8.79 -13.12 -3.17
N LEU A 79 9.89 -13.29 -3.88
CA LEU A 79 10.08 -12.79 -5.24
C LEU A 79 10.50 -13.96 -6.12
N VAL A 80 9.71 -14.30 -7.13
CA VAL A 80 9.98 -15.39 -8.06
C VAL A 80 9.77 -14.92 -9.49
N ASP A 81 10.81 -14.98 -10.31
CA ASP A 81 10.77 -14.48 -11.69
C ASP A 81 10.26 -13.03 -11.78
N SER A 82 10.71 -12.17 -10.86
CA SER A 82 10.29 -10.77 -10.69
C SER A 82 8.83 -10.56 -10.28
N HIS A 83 8.15 -11.63 -9.86
CA HIS A 83 6.81 -11.59 -9.30
C HIS A 83 6.88 -11.60 -7.77
N LEU A 84 6.40 -10.53 -7.15
CA LEU A 84 6.33 -10.34 -5.70
C LEU A 84 5.01 -10.89 -5.15
N ILE A 85 5.10 -11.61 -4.04
CA ILE A 85 3.97 -11.93 -3.18
C ILE A 85 4.34 -11.55 -1.75
N ALA A 86 3.57 -10.66 -1.12
CA ALA A 86 3.77 -10.24 0.26
C ALA A 86 2.43 -10.18 1.02
N GLY A 87 2.42 -10.62 2.25
CA GLY A 87 1.21 -10.74 3.07
C GLY A 87 0.86 -12.21 3.37
N PRO A 88 -0.33 -12.48 3.94
CA PRO A 88 -1.33 -11.48 4.34
C PRO A 88 -0.92 -10.66 5.57
N GLY A 89 -1.48 -9.47 5.67
CA GLY A 89 -1.25 -8.58 6.81
C GLY A 89 -2.27 -7.44 6.88
N THR A 90 -2.11 -6.56 7.86
CA THR A 90 -2.97 -5.37 7.99
C THR A 90 -2.14 -4.12 7.80
N ILE A 91 -2.62 -3.21 6.97
CA ILE A 91 -2.04 -1.87 6.84
C ILE A 91 -3.11 -0.81 7.14
N ILE A 92 -2.67 0.38 7.54
CA ILE A 92 -3.53 1.54 7.70
C ILE A 92 -3.14 2.59 6.66
N VAL A 93 -4.07 2.91 5.79
CA VAL A 93 -3.86 3.79 4.67
C VAL A 93 -4.83 4.96 4.74
N GLY A 94 -4.33 6.18 4.95
CA GLY A 94 -5.21 7.34 5.10
C GLY A 94 -6.26 7.17 6.20
N GLY A 95 -5.94 6.43 7.26
CA GLY A 95 -6.85 6.08 8.34
C GLY A 95 -7.81 4.92 8.02
N ILE A 96 -7.65 4.24 6.89
CA ILE A 96 -8.46 3.09 6.47
C ILE A 96 -7.68 1.81 6.79
N PRO A 97 -8.15 0.94 7.70
CA PRO A 97 -7.54 -0.36 7.93
C PRO A 97 -7.90 -1.32 6.78
N LEU A 98 -6.90 -1.79 6.06
CA LEU A 98 -7.00 -2.86 5.08
C LEU A 98 -6.51 -4.13 5.75
N ASN A 99 -7.43 -5.04 6.04
CA ASN A 99 -7.13 -6.28 6.76
C ASN A 99 -6.92 -7.42 5.78
N ASP A 100 -6.09 -8.38 6.18
CA ASP A 100 -5.73 -9.56 5.38
C ASP A 100 -5.21 -9.18 3.97
N LEU A 101 -4.52 -8.04 3.91
CA LEU A 101 -4.00 -7.52 2.65
C LEU A 101 -2.91 -8.45 2.12
N THR A 102 -3.10 -8.90 0.89
CA THR A 102 -2.09 -9.58 0.11
C THR A 102 -1.73 -8.72 -1.10
N VAL A 103 -0.45 -8.47 -1.28
CA VAL A 103 0.10 -7.71 -2.41
C VAL A 103 0.73 -8.69 -3.38
N GLU A 104 0.23 -8.72 -4.60
CA GLU A 104 0.84 -9.45 -5.72
C GLU A 104 1.17 -8.46 -6.83
N ALA A 105 2.42 -8.46 -7.28
CA ALA A 105 2.88 -7.50 -8.28
C ALA A 105 4.10 -7.96 -9.06
N ASP A 106 4.24 -7.44 -10.27
CA ASP A 106 5.38 -7.67 -11.14
C ASP A 106 6.33 -6.47 -11.13
N PHE A 107 7.63 -6.75 -11.03
CA PHE A 107 8.68 -5.77 -11.27
C PHE A 107 9.18 -5.89 -12.70
N THR A 108 9.32 -4.76 -13.38
CA THR A 108 9.89 -4.69 -14.72
C THR A 108 10.96 -3.61 -14.76
N GLU A 109 12.19 -3.95 -15.11
CA GLU A 109 13.23 -2.96 -15.35
C GLU A 109 12.85 -2.10 -16.55
N THR A 110 12.91 -0.80 -16.39
CA THR A 110 12.65 0.16 -17.47
C THR A 110 13.82 0.23 -18.45
N GLY A 111 13.74 1.11 -19.44
CA GLY A 111 14.90 1.38 -20.32
C GLY A 111 16.06 2.09 -19.62
N THR A 112 15.91 2.50 -18.36
CA THR A 112 16.95 3.13 -17.54
C THR A 112 17.44 2.10 -16.52
N PRO A 113 18.74 1.75 -16.51
CA PRO A 113 19.28 0.78 -15.58
C PRO A 113 19.02 1.14 -14.11
N GLY A 114 18.54 0.17 -13.33
CA GLY A 114 18.23 0.35 -11.92
C GLY A 114 16.91 1.07 -11.61
N VAL A 115 16.13 1.40 -12.64
CA VAL A 115 14.77 1.95 -12.48
C VAL A 115 13.77 0.87 -12.83
N TYR A 116 12.90 0.55 -11.87
CA TYR A 116 11.89 -0.49 -12.01
C TYR A 116 10.49 0.12 -11.98
N GLU A 117 9.62 -0.40 -12.83
CA GLU A 117 8.18 -0.25 -12.73
C GLU A 117 7.62 -1.40 -11.89
N PHE A 118 6.60 -1.08 -11.12
CA PHE A 118 5.88 -2.00 -10.25
C PHE A 118 4.41 -1.97 -10.63
N GLN A 119 3.87 -3.12 -10.99
CA GLN A 119 2.47 -3.25 -11.38
C GLN A 119 1.81 -4.35 -10.57
N SER A 120 0.84 -4.00 -9.71
CA SER A 120 0.07 -5.03 -9.02
C SER A 120 -0.80 -5.80 -10.02
N THR A 121 -0.77 -7.11 -9.91
CA THR A 121 -1.66 -8.01 -10.65
C THR A 121 -3.01 -8.07 -9.96
N GLU A 122 -3.00 -8.32 -8.66
CA GLU A 122 -4.18 -8.31 -7.80
C GLU A 122 -3.75 -7.94 -6.38
N THR A 123 -4.52 -7.09 -5.73
CA THR A 123 -4.37 -6.77 -4.33
C THR A 123 -5.71 -6.93 -3.67
N SER A 124 -5.81 -7.84 -2.73
CA SER A 124 -7.05 -8.16 -2.01
C SER A 124 -6.93 -7.82 -0.54
N ALA A 125 -8.00 -7.33 0.03
CA ALA A 125 -8.14 -7.02 1.45
C ALA A 125 -9.60 -7.10 1.86
N PHE A 126 -9.90 -6.95 3.15
CA PHE A 126 -11.25 -6.68 3.60
C PHE A 126 -11.34 -5.50 4.56
N LEU A 127 -12.54 -4.93 4.64
CA LEU A 127 -12.91 -3.86 5.54
C LEU A 127 -14.02 -4.36 6.47
N THR A 128 -13.85 -4.16 7.77
CA THR A 128 -14.89 -4.55 8.73
C THR A 128 -16.12 -3.66 8.59
N GLN A 129 -17.29 -4.25 8.82
CA GLN A 129 -18.55 -3.50 8.85
C GLN A 129 -18.48 -2.37 9.89
N GLU A 130 -17.95 -2.67 11.08
CA GLU A 130 -17.80 -1.69 12.16
C GLU A 130 -17.02 -0.45 11.71
N PHE A 131 -15.93 -0.63 10.98
CA PHE A 131 -15.17 0.49 10.42
C PHE A 131 -16.00 1.28 9.39
N LEU A 132 -16.66 0.59 8.45
CA LEU A 132 -17.45 1.22 7.39
C LEU A 132 -18.68 1.97 7.95
N GLU A 133 -19.21 1.56 9.10
CA GLU A 133 -20.26 2.28 9.81
C GLU A 133 -19.80 3.65 10.33
N THR A 134 -18.51 3.83 10.61
CA THR A 134 -17.95 5.12 11.03
C THR A 134 -17.81 6.11 9.88
N LEU A 135 -17.81 5.65 8.63
CA LEU A 135 -17.62 6.47 7.46
C LEU A 135 -18.94 7.02 6.93
N PRO A 136 -19.09 8.34 6.77
CA PRO A 136 -20.30 8.91 6.20
C PRO A 136 -20.44 8.54 4.73
N ALA A 137 -21.65 8.25 4.30
CA ALA A 137 -21.96 8.10 2.87
C ALA A 137 -21.69 9.41 2.11
N PRO A 138 -21.21 9.34 0.85
CA PRO A 138 -20.98 10.53 0.03
C PRO A 138 -22.31 11.17 -0.38
N ALA A 139 -22.33 12.50 -0.49
CA ALA A 139 -23.51 13.20 -1.01
C ALA A 139 -23.87 12.69 -2.44
N PRO A 140 -25.15 12.57 -2.77
CA PRO A 140 -26.33 13.05 -2.06
C PRO A 140 -26.90 12.06 -1.01
N PHE A 141 -26.23 10.97 -0.73
CA PHE A 141 -26.70 9.96 0.23
C PHE A 141 -26.51 10.44 1.68
N THR A 142 -27.27 9.82 2.58
CA THR A 142 -27.20 10.09 4.03
C THR A 142 -26.96 8.78 4.78
N GLY A 143 -26.41 8.85 5.98
CA GLY A 143 -26.06 7.69 6.79
C GLY A 143 -24.61 7.28 6.63
N SER A 144 -24.31 6.03 6.87
CA SER A 144 -22.98 5.43 6.75
C SER A 144 -22.73 4.80 5.38
N ILE A 145 -21.49 4.41 5.12
CA ILE A 145 -21.15 3.59 3.95
C ILE A 145 -21.92 2.26 3.98
N VAL A 146 -22.09 1.64 5.14
CA VAL A 146 -22.85 0.39 5.28
C VAL A 146 -24.32 0.57 4.91
N ASP A 147 -24.94 1.69 5.29
CA ASP A 147 -26.33 2.01 4.89
C ASP A 147 -26.42 2.11 3.37
N LEU A 148 -25.44 2.74 2.73
CA LEU A 148 -25.37 2.86 1.29
C LEU A 148 -25.21 1.51 0.59
N LEU A 149 -24.24 0.69 1.03
CA LEU A 149 -24.00 -0.65 0.48
C LEU A 149 -25.27 -1.52 0.60
N THR A 150 -25.92 -1.51 1.78
CA THR A 150 -27.15 -2.24 2.03
C THR A 150 -28.29 -1.76 1.12
N ALA A 151 -28.42 -0.47 0.89
CA ALA A 151 -29.43 0.09 -0.03
C ALA A 151 -29.24 -0.39 -1.48
N PHE A 152 -28.01 -0.70 -1.89
CA PHE A 152 -27.69 -1.28 -3.20
C PHE A 152 -27.69 -2.82 -3.19
N GLY A 153 -28.04 -3.46 -2.07
CA GLY A 153 -28.06 -4.91 -1.96
C GLY A 153 -26.68 -5.55 -1.85
N ILE A 154 -25.66 -4.79 -1.52
CA ILE A 154 -24.31 -5.28 -1.28
C ILE A 154 -24.25 -5.63 0.22
N LEU A 155 -24.04 -6.91 0.49
CA LEU A 155 -23.96 -7.48 1.84
C LEU A 155 -22.52 -7.86 2.16
N PRO A 156 -22.17 -8.00 3.45
CA PRO A 156 -20.91 -8.58 3.86
C PRO A 156 -20.70 -9.95 3.22
N ASP A 157 -19.48 -10.23 2.79
CA ASP A 157 -19.09 -11.45 2.07
C ASP A 157 -17.89 -12.18 2.69
N ILE A 158 -17.27 -11.60 3.72
CA ILE A 158 -16.14 -12.15 4.44
C ILE A 158 -16.54 -12.45 5.91
N ASP A 159 -16.30 -13.68 6.34
CA ASP A 159 -16.34 -14.15 7.72
C ASP A 159 -14.92 -14.02 8.31
N ALA A 160 -14.63 -12.88 8.94
CA ALA A 160 -13.29 -12.52 9.38
C ALA A 160 -12.84 -13.25 10.65
N ASP A 161 -13.78 -13.67 11.50
CA ASP A 161 -13.46 -14.38 12.75
C ASP A 161 -13.77 -15.88 12.72
N ASN A 162 -14.27 -16.39 11.59
CA ASN A 162 -14.63 -17.78 11.34
C ASN A 162 -15.75 -18.32 12.26
N ASP A 163 -16.72 -17.47 12.59
CA ASP A 163 -17.90 -17.85 13.38
C ASP A 163 -19.08 -18.35 12.52
N GLY A 164 -18.97 -18.25 11.20
CA GLY A 164 -19.97 -18.65 10.21
C GLY A 164 -20.91 -17.51 9.79
N ILE A 165 -20.62 -16.27 10.21
CA ILE A 165 -21.38 -15.07 9.85
C ILE A 165 -20.45 -14.14 9.07
N ASN A 166 -20.91 -13.62 7.94
CA ASN A 166 -20.15 -12.61 7.22
C ASN A 166 -20.40 -11.22 7.81
N GLU A 167 -19.35 -10.55 8.32
CA GLU A 167 -19.39 -9.24 8.94
C GLU A 167 -18.40 -8.24 8.31
N SER A 168 -17.74 -8.64 7.23
CA SER A 168 -16.77 -7.81 6.56
C SER A 168 -16.99 -7.79 5.04
N TYR A 169 -16.46 -6.78 4.37
CA TYR A 169 -16.62 -6.57 2.93
C TYR A 169 -15.29 -6.74 2.22
N SER A 170 -15.26 -7.59 1.22
CA SER A 170 -14.09 -7.76 0.36
C SER A 170 -13.80 -6.48 -0.45
N ALA A 171 -12.52 -6.19 -0.65
CA ALA A 171 -12.03 -5.14 -1.52
C ALA A 171 -10.89 -5.68 -2.38
N VAL A 172 -10.97 -5.45 -3.68
CA VAL A 172 -9.92 -5.80 -4.65
C VAL A 172 -9.55 -4.55 -5.41
N PHE A 173 -8.27 -4.28 -5.53
CA PHE A 173 -7.76 -3.12 -6.25
C PHE A 173 -6.43 -3.45 -6.94
N THR A 174 -6.05 -2.59 -7.87
CA THR A 174 -4.74 -2.63 -8.53
C THR A 174 -4.06 -1.27 -8.36
N PHE A 175 -2.75 -1.29 -8.32
CA PHE A 175 -1.95 -0.08 -8.29
C PHE A 175 -0.67 -0.26 -9.11
N ALA A 176 -0.07 0.83 -9.49
CA ALA A 176 1.19 0.86 -10.20
C ALA A 176 2.12 1.87 -9.54
N GLY A 177 3.40 1.62 -9.65
CA GLY A 177 4.43 2.49 -9.10
C GLY A 177 5.67 2.45 -9.97
N ILE A 178 6.58 3.34 -9.66
CA ILE A 178 7.92 3.41 -10.26
C ILE A 178 8.91 3.68 -9.15
N SER A 179 10.14 3.23 -9.34
CA SER A 179 11.25 3.56 -8.43
C SER A 179 11.34 5.06 -8.24
N CYS A 180 11.44 5.50 -7.01
CA CYS A 180 11.55 6.91 -6.66
C CYS A 180 12.82 7.18 -5.84
N THR A 181 13.22 8.44 -5.78
CA THR A 181 14.28 8.91 -4.89
C THR A 181 13.66 9.54 -3.65
N LEU A 182 14.07 9.09 -2.47
CA LEU A 182 13.65 9.67 -1.20
C LEU A 182 14.55 10.84 -0.79
N TYR A 183 13.96 11.86 -0.18
CA TYR A 183 14.72 12.97 0.36
C TYR A 183 15.44 12.55 1.65
N TYR A 184 16.75 12.75 1.69
CA TYR A 184 17.67 12.19 2.70
C TYR A 184 17.34 12.53 4.16
N SER A 185 16.77 13.69 4.45
CA SER A 185 16.57 14.16 5.83
C SER A 185 15.47 13.42 6.61
N TYR A 186 14.76 12.50 5.97
CA TYR A 186 13.63 11.77 6.56
C TYR A 186 13.77 10.26 6.52
N ILE A 187 14.92 9.74 6.11
CA ILE A 187 15.13 8.29 6.15
C ILE A 187 15.41 7.90 7.60
N PRO A 188 14.56 7.05 8.20
CA PRO A 188 14.88 6.44 9.47
C PRO A 188 16.20 5.69 9.33
N SER A 189 17.12 5.89 10.20
CA SER A 189 18.57 5.71 10.08
C SER A 189 19.09 4.28 9.94
N THR A 190 18.34 3.31 9.48
CA THR A 190 18.83 1.93 9.58
C THR A 190 18.50 1.03 8.44
N GLN A 191 18.49 1.20 7.28
CA GLN A 191 18.51 0.18 6.23
C GLN A 191 17.53 0.45 5.07
N GLY A 192 18.07 0.68 3.95
CA GLY A 192 17.56 0.13 2.75
C GLY A 192 17.12 1.05 1.63
N CYS A 193 16.70 2.27 1.80
CA CYS A 193 16.65 3.20 0.66
C CYS A 193 17.95 4.00 0.59
N VAL A 194 18.76 3.70 -0.39
CA VAL A 194 19.99 4.47 -0.63
C VAL A 194 19.59 5.78 -1.30
N ALA A 195 19.46 6.84 -0.50
CA ALA A 195 19.48 8.18 -1.06
C ALA A 195 20.84 8.41 -1.73
N THR A 196 20.85 8.49 -3.03
CA THR A 196 22.04 8.95 -3.74
C THR A 196 22.09 10.47 -3.64
N GLU A 197 23.06 10.98 -2.86
CA GLU A 197 23.44 12.39 -2.96
C GLU A 197 23.84 12.69 -4.39
N GLN A 198 23.21 13.69 -4.99
CA GLN A 198 23.75 14.39 -6.16
C GLN A 198 24.49 15.65 -5.74
#